data_f8b2b28b6062d92123152ace3abbc3c2
#
_entry.id   f8b2b28b6062d92123152ace3abbc3c2
#
_cell.length_a   1.000
_cell.length_b   1.000
_cell.length_c   1.000
_cell.angle_alpha   90.00
_cell.angle_beta   90.00
_cell.angle_gamma   90.00
#
_symmetry.space_group_name_H-M   'P 1'
#
loop_
_entity.id
_entity.type
_entity.pdbx_description
1 polymer ?
#
loop_
_entity_poly.entity_id
_entity_poly.type
_entity_poly.pdbx_seq_one_letter_code
_entity_poly.pdbx_strand_id
1 'polypeptide(L)'
;MAVKASERVKRYQNPNGPTISTVERKVIEQDGLYFKDIDGTGTVSAVNDWRLTPAERAEAYVKVLTTSEKIGQIFTSDWRMGPKYPSPRLAANGHKPVADESGLLDEAPVNVSDSIFGSQSLPSTSDMVKKSFNRHVILRESPTPEDLADYLNQLQYLTETCDHFVPMQVMSNSRNENGEVVFGMNDATGVFATYPGTLGIAAAVKGTARIDIIDKFADTIRREWNACGLKKGYMYMADCVTDPRWQRTFGTFGEDPELIEEIFDHLIPGIQGGSNGVTPEGVSMTVKHFPGGGARENGFDPHYAAGQWNIYATPGSLQKYHIPAFRAAIRHNAESIMPYYSKPSAEKSAPQEDFNGNPIELQPYGFAYNKVFIDGLLRGQMGFKGYA
;
A
#
# COMPACT_ATOMS: atom_id res chain seq x y z
N MET A 1 5.47 -14.13 31.64
CA MET A 1 4.97 -13.50 30.37
C MET A 1 6.21 -12.98 29.65
N ALA A 2 6.32 -13.24 28.36
CA ALA A 2 7.39 -12.62 27.55
C ALA A 2 7.20 -11.09 27.55
N VAL A 3 8.30 -10.36 27.68
CA VAL A 3 8.27 -8.90 27.63
C VAL A 3 7.97 -8.45 26.21
N LYS A 4 6.95 -7.63 26.03
CA LYS A 4 6.57 -7.12 24.71
C LYS A 4 7.73 -6.32 24.07
N ALA A 5 7.86 -6.35 22.75
CA ALA A 5 8.89 -5.57 22.06
C ALA A 5 8.80 -4.08 22.38
N SER A 6 7.59 -3.54 22.50
CA SER A 6 7.32 -2.15 22.89
C SER A 6 7.92 -1.76 24.25
N GLU A 7 8.01 -2.70 25.20
CA GLU A 7 8.56 -2.47 26.54
C GLU A 7 10.09 -2.48 26.57
N ARG A 8 10.73 -2.99 25.50
CA ARG A 8 12.19 -3.12 25.37
C ARG A 8 12.83 -2.01 24.55
N VAL A 9 12.01 -1.12 23.95
CA VAL A 9 12.50 -0.07 23.05
C VAL A 9 13.37 0.93 23.78
N LYS A 10 14.60 1.09 23.31
CA LYS A 10 15.52 2.18 23.67
C LYS A 10 15.37 3.33 22.72
N ARG A 11 15.47 4.56 23.20
CA ARG A 11 15.33 5.78 22.41
C ARG A 11 16.53 6.71 22.65
N TYR A 12 17.07 7.24 21.57
CA TYR A 12 18.22 8.14 21.55
C TYR A 12 17.81 9.39 20.78
N GLN A 13 17.84 10.55 21.47
CA GLN A 13 17.45 11.84 20.91
C GLN A 13 18.62 12.48 20.19
N ASN A 14 18.42 12.90 18.95
CA ASN A 14 19.37 13.72 18.22
C ASN A 14 18.98 15.19 18.29
N PRO A 15 19.88 16.10 18.67
CA PRO A 15 19.66 17.54 18.49
C PRO A 15 19.44 17.84 17.01
N ASN A 16 18.31 18.44 16.66
CA ASN A 16 17.95 18.78 15.28
C ASN A 16 17.89 17.60 14.30
N GLY A 17 17.63 16.38 14.80
CA GLY A 17 17.56 15.17 14.01
C GLY A 17 16.50 14.18 14.50
N PRO A 18 16.41 12.99 13.87
CA PRO A 18 15.44 11.99 14.26
C PRO A 18 15.76 11.37 15.62
N THR A 19 14.71 10.97 16.35
CA THR A 19 14.86 10.05 17.46
C THR A 19 15.16 8.65 16.92
N ILE A 20 16.28 8.07 17.33
CA ILE A 20 16.64 6.70 16.99
C ILE A 20 15.99 5.77 18.01
N SER A 21 15.14 4.86 17.53
CA SER A 21 14.51 3.83 18.35
C SER A 21 15.01 2.47 17.94
N THR A 22 15.33 1.61 18.92
CA THR A 22 15.81 0.24 18.68
C THR A 22 15.47 -0.68 19.83
N VAL A 23 15.32 -1.96 19.54
CA VAL A 23 15.22 -3.04 20.54
C VAL A 23 16.52 -3.82 20.60
N GLU A 24 17.02 -4.32 19.46
CA GLU A 24 18.19 -5.19 19.37
C GLU A 24 19.35 -4.53 18.60
N ARG A 25 19.06 -3.68 17.62
CA ARG A 25 20.09 -3.07 16.78
C ARG A 25 20.99 -2.17 17.61
N LYS A 26 22.31 -2.24 17.34
CA LYS A 26 23.29 -1.35 17.94
C LYS A 26 23.01 0.09 17.50
N VAL A 27 23.39 1.01 18.37
CA VAL A 27 23.40 2.44 18.09
C VAL A 27 24.85 2.90 18.07
N ILE A 28 25.23 3.60 17.02
CA ILE A 28 26.54 4.20 16.85
C ILE A 28 26.42 5.63 17.39
N GLU A 29 27.32 6.01 18.28
CA GLU A 29 27.46 7.39 18.74
C GLU A 29 28.70 7.99 18.08
N GLN A 30 28.52 9.11 17.37
CA GLN A 30 29.60 9.84 16.72
C GLN A 30 29.31 11.35 16.75
N ASP A 31 30.27 12.11 17.22
CA ASP A 31 30.17 13.59 17.29
C ASP A 31 28.93 14.10 18.05
N GLY A 32 28.49 13.38 19.09
CA GLY A 32 27.30 13.68 19.88
C GLY A 32 25.98 13.37 19.18
N LEU A 33 26.01 12.64 18.07
CA LEU A 33 24.85 12.17 17.32
C LEU A 33 24.72 10.66 17.37
N TYR A 34 23.47 10.18 17.31
CA TYR A 34 23.12 8.77 17.35
C TYR A 34 22.64 8.28 15.98
N PHE A 35 23.16 7.12 15.57
CA PHE A 35 22.80 6.46 14.31
C PHE A 35 22.45 4.99 14.58
N LYS A 36 21.39 4.50 13.96
CA LYS A 36 21.09 3.06 14.02
C LYS A 36 22.08 2.30 13.11
N ASP A 37 22.72 1.27 13.62
CA ASP A 37 23.65 0.43 12.85
C ASP A 37 22.85 -0.47 11.88
N ILE A 38 22.44 0.09 10.76
CA ILE A 38 21.54 -0.54 9.77
C ILE A 38 22.26 -1.67 9.03
N ASP A 39 23.51 -1.46 8.64
CA ASP A 39 24.33 -2.40 7.86
C ASP A 39 25.21 -3.32 8.70
N GLY A 40 25.17 -3.19 10.03
CA GLY A 40 25.92 -4.04 10.95
C GLY A 40 27.42 -3.76 11.00
N THR A 41 27.91 -2.67 10.40
CA THR A 41 29.35 -2.34 10.32
C THR A 41 29.92 -1.76 11.60
N GLY A 42 29.07 -1.25 12.49
CA GLY A 42 29.44 -0.56 13.74
C GLY A 42 30.05 0.82 13.51
N THR A 43 29.99 1.36 12.30
CA THR A 43 30.51 2.68 11.92
C THR A 43 29.47 3.47 11.14
N VAL A 44 29.54 4.82 11.18
CA VAL A 44 28.64 5.64 10.38
C VAL A 44 29.02 5.51 8.90
N SER A 45 28.16 4.82 8.16
CA SER A 45 28.23 4.65 6.71
C SER A 45 27.18 5.49 6.01
N ALA A 46 27.23 5.58 4.68
CA ALA A 46 26.17 6.24 3.91
C ALA A 46 24.79 5.59 4.10
N VAL A 47 24.73 4.31 4.51
CA VAL A 47 23.46 3.62 4.84
C VAL A 47 22.91 4.12 6.17
N ASN A 48 23.76 4.28 7.17
CA ASN A 48 23.40 4.62 8.56
C ASN A 48 23.15 6.12 8.74
N ASP A 49 23.74 6.96 7.90
CA ASP A 49 23.73 8.41 8.04
C ASP A 49 22.39 9.01 7.62
N TRP A 50 21.54 9.30 8.62
CA TRP A 50 20.22 9.89 8.43
C TRP A 50 20.26 11.34 7.91
N ARG A 51 21.43 11.99 7.87
CA ARG A 51 21.61 13.34 7.33
C ARG A 51 21.62 13.35 5.80
N LEU A 52 21.94 12.22 5.18
CA LEU A 52 21.84 12.02 3.74
C LEU A 52 20.40 11.87 3.29
N THR A 53 20.14 12.20 2.04
CA THR A 53 18.80 12.02 1.45
C THR A 53 18.40 10.54 1.40
N PRO A 54 17.10 10.22 1.42
CA PRO A 54 16.64 8.84 1.27
C PRO A 54 17.18 8.16 0.01
N ALA A 55 17.35 8.88 -1.10
CA ALA A 55 17.87 8.35 -2.35
C ALA A 55 19.35 7.93 -2.22
N GLU A 56 20.19 8.79 -1.65
CA GLU A 56 21.61 8.49 -1.40
C GLU A 56 21.76 7.27 -0.49
N ARG A 57 20.97 7.21 0.58
CA ARG A 57 20.97 6.08 1.50
C ARG A 57 20.51 4.79 0.84
N ALA A 58 19.45 4.85 0.03
CA ALA A 58 18.93 3.69 -0.69
C ALA A 58 19.96 3.18 -1.72
N GLU A 59 20.62 4.07 -2.48
CA GLU A 59 21.68 3.69 -3.41
C GLU A 59 22.84 2.97 -2.71
N ALA A 60 23.28 3.51 -1.58
CA ALA A 60 24.33 2.87 -0.77
C ALA A 60 23.85 1.50 -0.25
N TYR A 61 22.60 1.42 0.20
CA TYR A 61 22.06 0.20 0.80
C TYR A 61 21.89 -0.93 -0.21
N VAL A 62 21.40 -0.65 -1.42
CA VAL A 62 21.30 -1.65 -2.49
C VAL A 62 22.66 -2.30 -2.82
N LYS A 63 23.78 -1.61 -2.58
CA LYS A 63 25.13 -2.16 -2.83
C LYS A 63 25.54 -3.22 -1.79
N VAL A 64 25.04 -3.12 -0.55
CA VAL A 64 25.40 -4.06 0.53
C VAL A 64 24.42 -5.23 0.64
N LEU A 65 23.18 -5.10 0.19
CA LEU A 65 22.20 -6.17 0.20
C LEU A 65 22.59 -7.31 -0.74
N THR A 66 22.41 -8.55 -0.29
CA THR A 66 22.53 -9.75 -1.12
C THR A 66 21.41 -9.81 -2.17
N THR A 67 21.57 -10.65 -3.17
CA THR A 67 20.55 -10.87 -4.21
C THR A 67 19.23 -11.37 -3.58
N SER A 68 19.30 -12.29 -2.62
CA SER A 68 18.10 -12.80 -1.93
C SER A 68 17.37 -11.70 -1.16
N GLU A 69 18.10 -10.84 -0.45
CA GLU A 69 17.52 -9.71 0.26
C GLU A 69 16.88 -8.70 -0.69
N LYS A 70 17.51 -8.42 -1.84
CA LYS A 70 16.91 -7.58 -2.89
C LYS A 70 15.62 -8.17 -3.45
N ILE A 71 15.60 -9.47 -3.70
CA ILE A 71 14.39 -10.17 -4.16
C ILE A 71 13.28 -10.03 -3.12
N GLY A 72 13.57 -10.21 -1.83
CA GLY A 72 12.59 -10.05 -0.75
C GLY A 72 11.96 -8.65 -0.68
N GLN A 73 12.64 -7.60 -1.18
CA GLN A 73 12.10 -6.24 -1.20
C GLN A 73 11.03 -6.00 -2.27
N ILE A 74 11.02 -6.80 -3.35
CA ILE A 74 10.08 -6.60 -4.47
C ILE A 74 8.79 -7.42 -4.34
N PHE A 75 8.67 -8.24 -3.29
CA PHE A 75 7.47 -9.01 -3.01
C PHE A 75 6.57 -8.30 -2.00
N THR A 76 5.27 -8.31 -2.30
CA THR A 76 4.23 -7.97 -1.34
C THR A 76 3.39 -9.21 -1.07
N SER A 77 3.32 -9.63 0.18
CA SER A 77 2.59 -10.83 0.58
C SER A 77 1.41 -10.49 1.48
N ASP A 78 0.39 -11.36 1.47
CA ASP A 78 -0.58 -11.37 2.55
C ASP A 78 0.11 -11.78 3.84
N TRP A 79 -0.17 -11.07 4.91
CA TRP A 79 0.36 -11.37 6.22
C TRP A 79 -0.75 -11.81 7.16
N ARG A 80 -0.39 -12.55 8.19
CA ARG A 80 -1.35 -13.11 9.14
C ARG A 80 -0.88 -12.90 10.56
N MET A 81 -1.82 -12.58 11.40
CA MET A 81 -1.60 -12.51 12.85
C MET A 81 -1.71 -13.89 13.48
N GLY A 82 -1.28 -13.99 14.74
CA GLY A 82 -1.32 -15.20 15.54
C GLY A 82 -2.73 -15.62 15.98
N PRO A 83 -2.83 -16.61 16.88
CA PRO A 83 -4.11 -17.21 17.28
C PRO A 83 -5.14 -16.23 17.87
N LYS A 84 -4.70 -15.10 18.40
CA LYS A 84 -5.61 -14.06 18.94
C LYS A 84 -6.48 -13.44 17.85
N TYR A 85 -5.95 -13.37 16.61
CA TYR A 85 -6.64 -12.83 15.43
C TYR A 85 -6.52 -13.80 14.24
N PRO A 86 -7.18 -14.97 14.33
CA PRO A 86 -7.06 -15.97 13.28
C PRO A 86 -7.66 -15.45 11.99
N SER A 87 -6.93 -15.60 10.88
CA SER A 87 -7.45 -15.27 9.55
C SER A 87 -8.63 -16.16 9.19
N PRO A 88 -9.87 -15.64 9.03
CA PRO A 88 -11.04 -16.45 8.69
C PRO A 88 -10.83 -17.23 7.39
N ARG A 89 -10.15 -16.61 6.42
CA ARG A 89 -9.85 -17.21 5.12
C ARG A 89 -8.91 -18.42 5.24
N LEU A 90 -7.87 -18.31 6.06
CA LEU A 90 -6.93 -19.41 6.27
C LEU A 90 -7.54 -20.50 7.16
N ALA A 91 -8.31 -20.12 8.16
CA ALA A 91 -9.04 -21.07 9.02
C ALA A 91 -10.04 -21.91 8.21
N ALA A 92 -10.74 -21.32 7.23
CA ALA A 92 -11.63 -22.04 6.33
C ALA A 92 -10.90 -23.10 5.48
N ASN A 93 -9.58 -22.94 5.28
CA ASN A 93 -8.71 -23.89 4.60
C ASN A 93 -7.91 -24.80 5.57
N GLY A 94 -8.32 -24.86 6.84
CA GLY A 94 -7.74 -25.73 7.85
C GLY A 94 -6.44 -25.24 8.47
N HIS A 95 -6.00 -24.02 8.19
CA HIS A 95 -4.82 -23.43 8.83
C HIS A 95 -5.09 -23.18 10.31
N LYS A 96 -4.15 -23.62 11.15
CA LYS A 96 -4.16 -23.38 12.59
C LYS A 96 -2.93 -22.57 12.95
N PRO A 97 -3.11 -21.29 13.32
CA PRO A 97 -1.98 -20.44 13.67
C PRO A 97 -1.29 -20.94 14.95
N VAL A 98 0.03 -20.81 15.01
CA VAL A 98 0.85 -21.09 16.17
C VAL A 98 1.40 -19.77 16.69
N ALA A 99 1.20 -19.51 17.98
CA ALA A 99 1.67 -18.29 18.61
C ALA A 99 3.19 -18.26 18.74
N ASP A 100 3.77 -17.11 18.44
CA ASP A 100 5.10 -16.73 18.93
C ASP A 100 5.03 -16.36 20.44
N GLU A 101 6.15 -15.92 21.01
CA GLU A 101 6.21 -15.49 22.42
C GLU A 101 5.28 -14.31 22.74
N SER A 102 4.98 -13.44 21.78
CA SER A 102 4.05 -12.31 21.97
C SER A 102 2.58 -12.71 21.88
N GLY A 103 2.27 -13.85 21.27
CA GLY A 103 0.93 -14.29 20.95
C GLY A 103 0.30 -13.60 19.72
N LEU A 104 1.05 -12.71 19.05
CA LEU A 104 0.56 -11.88 17.95
C LEU A 104 1.05 -12.34 16.57
N LEU A 105 2.16 -13.07 16.48
CA LEU A 105 2.69 -13.59 15.23
C LEU A 105 2.28 -15.05 15.03
N ASP A 106 2.06 -15.43 13.77
CA ASP A 106 1.78 -16.81 13.38
C ASP A 106 3.07 -17.50 12.92
N GLU A 107 3.54 -18.45 13.70
CA GLU A 107 4.72 -19.25 13.42
C GLU A 107 4.40 -20.61 12.73
N ALA A 108 3.14 -20.85 12.38
CA ALA A 108 2.79 -22.02 11.57
C ALA A 108 3.01 -21.75 10.07
N PRO A 109 3.67 -22.64 9.32
CA PRO A 109 3.68 -22.57 7.87
C PRO A 109 2.28 -22.81 7.30
N VAL A 110 1.95 -22.13 6.20
CA VAL A 110 0.67 -22.27 5.51
C VAL A 110 0.88 -23.10 4.25
N ASN A 111 0.04 -24.13 4.07
CA ASN A 111 -0.08 -24.87 2.83
C ASN A 111 -1.57 -24.93 2.46
N VAL A 112 -1.98 -24.15 1.48
CA VAL A 112 -3.36 -24.11 1.00
C VAL A 112 -3.38 -24.56 -0.45
N SER A 113 -4.07 -25.68 -0.72
CA SER A 113 -4.15 -26.28 -2.07
C SER A 113 -5.25 -25.66 -2.94
N ASP A 114 -6.36 -25.20 -2.35
CA ASP A 114 -7.59 -24.85 -3.05
C ASP A 114 -8.03 -23.39 -2.76
N SER A 115 -7.12 -22.44 -2.95
CA SER A 115 -7.45 -21.02 -2.90
C SER A 115 -7.90 -20.50 -4.26
N ILE A 116 -8.81 -19.52 -4.28
CA ILE A 116 -9.16 -18.77 -5.51
C ILE A 116 -7.95 -18.09 -6.16
N PHE A 117 -6.85 -17.94 -5.42
CA PHE A 117 -5.57 -17.42 -5.89
C PHE A 117 -4.54 -18.53 -6.18
N GLY A 118 -5.00 -19.78 -6.34
CA GLY A 118 -4.14 -20.96 -6.54
C GLY A 118 -3.53 -21.51 -5.25
N SER A 119 -2.72 -22.55 -5.37
CA SER A 119 -2.03 -23.15 -4.24
C SER A 119 -1.05 -22.17 -3.62
N GLN A 120 -1.07 -22.04 -2.30
CA GLN A 120 -0.18 -21.15 -1.54
C GLN A 120 0.63 -21.98 -0.55
N SER A 121 1.94 -21.76 -0.55
CA SER A 121 2.85 -22.26 0.47
C SER A 121 3.63 -21.08 1.03
N LEU A 122 3.36 -20.73 2.28
CA LEU A 122 3.98 -19.61 2.96
C LEU A 122 4.71 -20.10 4.22
N PRO A 123 5.94 -19.69 4.48
CA PRO A 123 6.66 -20.06 5.69
C PRO A 123 6.04 -19.39 6.92
N SER A 124 6.59 -19.71 8.11
CA SER A 124 6.28 -18.98 9.34
C SER A 124 6.64 -17.51 9.23
N THR A 125 6.06 -16.66 10.08
CA THR A 125 6.37 -15.22 10.11
C THR A 125 7.86 -14.96 10.31
N SER A 126 8.49 -15.63 11.27
CA SER A 126 9.93 -15.50 11.49
C SER A 126 10.77 -15.89 10.26
N ASP A 127 10.39 -16.98 9.60
CA ASP A 127 11.10 -17.44 8.39
C ASP A 127 10.89 -16.48 7.21
N MET A 128 9.71 -15.92 7.05
CA MET A 128 9.44 -14.91 6.01
C MET A 128 10.29 -13.65 6.20
N VAL A 129 10.41 -13.18 7.45
CA VAL A 129 11.22 -12.00 7.75
C VAL A 129 12.72 -12.28 7.61
N LYS A 130 13.20 -13.39 8.18
CA LYS A 130 14.64 -13.68 8.32
C LYS A 130 15.24 -14.40 7.12
N LYS A 131 14.50 -15.37 6.53
CA LYS A 131 15.02 -16.19 5.41
C LYS A 131 14.60 -15.66 4.05
N SER A 132 13.34 -15.24 3.90
CA SER A 132 12.82 -14.69 2.65
C SER A 132 13.07 -13.18 2.52
N PHE A 133 13.49 -12.52 3.59
CA PHE A 133 13.74 -11.07 3.67
C PHE A 133 12.55 -10.24 3.17
N ASN A 134 11.32 -10.74 3.32
CA ASN A 134 10.12 -10.02 2.92
C ASN A 134 9.91 -8.81 3.85
N ARG A 135 9.64 -7.64 3.27
CA ARG A 135 9.49 -6.36 4.00
C ARG A 135 8.18 -5.64 3.69
N HIS A 136 7.45 -6.08 2.69
CA HIS A 136 6.20 -5.46 2.28
C HIS A 136 5.05 -6.46 2.44
N VAL A 137 4.10 -6.14 3.32
CA VAL A 137 3.02 -7.05 3.67
C VAL A 137 1.69 -6.34 3.80
N ILE A 138 0.61 -7.05 3.49
CA ILE A 138 -0.76 -6.54 3.60
C ILE A 138 -1.40 -7.16 4.83
N LEU A 139 -1.82 -6.31 5.78
CA LEU A 139 -2.59 -6.71 6.95
C LEU A 139 -4.04 -7.00 6.55
N ARG A 140 -4.52 -8.18 6.91
CA ARG A 140 -5.88 -8.66 6.60
C ARG A 140 -6.81 -8.69 7.80
N GLU A 141 -6.28 -8.84 9.00
CA GLU A 141 -7.04 -8.92 10.23
C GLU A 141 -7.38 -7.52 10.77
N SER A 142 -8.34 -7.46 11.70
CA SER A 142 -8.80 -6.22 12.36
C SER A 142 -8.53 -6.30 13.87
N PRO A 143 -7.26 -6.14 14.30
CA PRO A 143 -6.89 -6.12 15.71
C PRO A 143 -7.33 -4.83 16.40
N THR A 144 -7.35 -4.83 17.74
CA THR A 144 -7.45 -3.60 18.51
C THR A 144 -6.25 -2.68 18.22
N PRO A 145 -6.37 -1.35 18.44
CA PRO A 145 -5.25 -0.43 18.19
C PRO A 145 -3.98 -0.81 18.98
N GLU A 146 -4.12 -1.27 20.21
CA GLU A 146 -3.02 -1.71 21.07
C GLU A 146 -2.34 -2.96 20.50
N ASP A 147 -3.12 -3.97 20.14
CA ASP A 147 -2.58 -5.20 19.57
C ASP A 147 -1.96 -4.95 18.19
N LEU A 148 -2.52 -4.03 17.41
CA LEU A 148 -1.93 -3.62 16.13
C LEU A 148 -0.57 -2.96 16.33
N ALA A 149 -0.46 -2.04 17.29
CA ALA A 149 0.81 -1.38 17.60
C ALA A 149 1.85 -2.41 18.11
N ASP A 150 1.46 -3.32 18.99
CA ASP A 150 2.35 -4.38 19.47
C ASP A 150 2.77 -5.34 18.35
N TYR A 151 1.84 -5.73 17.48
CA TYR A 151 2.12 -6.57 16.31
C TYR A 151 3.15 -5.92 15.38
N LEU A 152 2.96 -4.64 15.06
CA LEU A 152 3.90 -3.89 14.23
C LEU A 152 5.28 -3.77 14.90
N ASN A 153 5.32 -3.55 16.21
CA ASN A 153 6.56 -3.54 16.99
C ASN A 153 7.28 -4.90 16.95
N GLN A 154 6.55 -6.04 17.05
CA GLN A 154 7.14 -7.37 16.94
C GLN A 154 7.74 -7.60 15.54
N LEU A 155 7.07 -7.17 14.48
CA LEU A 155 7.61 -7.27 13.12
C LEU A 155 8.89 -6.44 12.97
N GLN A 156 8.90 -5.21 13.49
CA GLN A 156 10.12 -4.38 13.48
C GLN A 156 11.26 -5.04 14.27
N TYR A 157 10.95 -5.60 15.44
CA TYR A 157 11.93 -6.36 16.23
C TYR A 157 12.54 -7.51 15.42
N LEU A 158 11.73 -8.31 14.74
CA LEU A 158 12.23 -9.39 13.89
C LEU A 158 13.19 -8.88 12.81
N THR A 159 12.89 -7.74 12.19
CA THR A 159 13.80 -7.16 11.18
C THR A 159 15.12 -6.68 11.77
N GLU A 160 15.10 -6.19 13.01
CA GLU A 160 16.33 -5.79 13.71
C GLU A 160 17.28 -6.96 14.00
N THR A 161 16.77 -8.19 14.05
CA THR A 161 17.57 -9.41 14.23
C THR A 161 18.21 -9.94 12.94
N CYS A 162 17.92 -9.36 11.78
CA CYS A 162 18.53 -9.72 10.50
C CYS A 162 19.92 -9.08 10.37
N ASP A 163 20.79 -9.64 9.52
CA ASP A 163 22.14 -9.09 9.28
C ASP A 163 22.06 -7.65 8.75
N HIS A 164 21.20 -7.42 7.76
CA HIS A 164 20.87 -6.10 7.27
C HIS A 164 19.46 -5.70 7.74
N PHE A 165 19.35 -4.52 8.34
CA PHE A 165 18.08 -4.00 8.84
C PHE A 165 17.36 -3.19 7.76
N VAL A 166 16.26 -3.72 7.25
CA VAL A 166 15.24 -2.95 6.50
C VAL A 166 13.95 -3.02 7.29
N PRO A 167 13.32 -1.90 7.64
CA PRO A 167 12.07 -1.92 8.41
C PRO A 167 10.94 -2.60 7.63
N MET A 168 10.05 -3.26 8.35
CA MET A 168 8.80 -3.75 7.77
C MET A 168 7.92 -2.57 7.37
N GLN A 169 7.36 -2.64 6.18
CA GLN A 169 6.29 -1.78 5.74
C GLN A 169 4.99 -2.59 5.69
N VAL A 170 4.20 -2.46 6.73
CA VAL A 170 2.87 -3.06 6.77
C VAL A 170 1.89 -2.10 6.13
N MET A 171 1.20 -2.58 5.10
CA MET A 171 0.16 -1.84 4.42
C MET A 171 -1.22 -2.42 4.75
N SER A 172 -2.23 -1.59 4.69
CA SER A 172 -3.61 -2.01 4.88
C SER A 172 -4.51 -1.41 3.80
N ASN A 173 -5.59 -2.13 3.47
CA ASN A 173 -6.73 -1.49 2.84
C ASN A 173 -7.31 -0.45 3.81
N SER A 174 -8.17 0.39 3.29
CA SER A 174 -8.88 1.40 4.06
C SER A 174 -9.59 0.78 5.28
N ARG A 175 -9.60 1.52 6.39
CA ARG A 175 -10.14 1.08 7.68
C ARG A 175 -11.08 2.11 8.32
N ASN A 176 -11.37 3.19 7.61
CA ASN A 176 -12.11 4.33 8.14
C ASN A 176 -13.45 4.56 7.43
N GLU A 177 -13.86 3.71 6.52
CA GLU A 177 -15.17 3.78 5.88
C GLU A 177 -15.96 2.48 6.00
N ASN A 178 -17.27 2.60 6.05
CA ASN A 178 -18.17 1.47 5.95
C ASN A 178 -18.20 0.94 4.52
N GLY A 179 -18.06 -0.35 4.38
CA GLY A 179 -18.18 -1.04 3.11
C GLY A 179 -18.21 -2.53 3.30
N GLU A 180 -18.86 -3.23 2.40
CA GLU A 180 -18.78 -4.67 2.35
C GLU A 180 -17.40 -5.08 1.85
N VAL A 181 -16.79 -6.00 2.55
CA VAL A 181 -15.47 -6.47 2.23
C VAL A 181 -15.56 -7.53 1.15
N VAL A 182 -15.26 -7.16 -0.08
CA VAL A 182 -15.04 -8.12 -1.15
C VAL A 182 -13.64 -8.70 -1.02
N PHE A 183 -13.53 -10.01 -1.10
CA PHE A 183 -12.26 -10.76 -0.99
C PHE A 183 -11.59 -10.76 0.39
N GLY A 184 -12.34 -10.57 1.48
CA GLY A 184 -11.79 -10.60 2.84
C GLY A 184 -10.87 -9.43 3.15
N MET A 185 -11.05 -8.31 2.46
CA MET A 185 -10.37 -7.06 2.75
C MET A 185 -11.22 -6.22 3.68
N ASN A 186 -10.60 -5.58 4.65
CA ASN A 186 -11.30 -5.02 5.79
C ASN A 186 -12.07 -3.75 5.53
N ASP A 187 -13.17 -3.71 6.20
CA ASP A 187 -14.01 -2.57 6.46
C ASP A 187 -13.59 -1.86 7.76
N ALA A 188 -14.27 -0.76 8.03
CA ALA A 188 -14.24 -0.09 9.31
C ALA A 188 -15.02 -0.93 10.34
N THR A 189 -14.32 -1.76 11.10
CA THR A 189 -14.90 -2.65 12.12
C THR A 189 -15.21 -1.96 13.44
N GLY A 190 -15.19 -0.61 13.48
CA GLY A 190 -15.40 0.17 14.69
C GLY A 190 -14.13 0.33 15.56
N VAL A 191 -12.98 -0.14 15.09
CA VAL A 191 -11.67 0.08 15.74
C VAL A 191 -11.16 1.48 15.45
N PHE A 192 -11.39 1.97 14.23
CA PHE A 192 -11.08 3.32 13.78
C PHE A 192 -12.35 4.15 13.62
N ALA A 193 -12.21 5.48 13.52
CA ALA A 193 -13.34 6.36 13.22
C ALA A 193 -13.99 5.94 11.91
N THR A 194 -15.31 5.75 11.94
CA THR A 194 -16.07 5.19 10.83
C THR A 194 -16.81 6.27 10.06
N TYR A 195 -16.44 6.43 8.81
CA TYR A 195 -17.13 7.27 7.83
C TYR A 195 -18.06 6.44 6.96
N PRO A 196 -19.00 7.06 6.21
CA PRO A 196 -19.71 6.37 5.14
C PRO A 196 -18.76 5.72 4.14
N GLY A 197 -19.24 4.76 3.35
CA GLY A 197 -18.47 4.23 2.22
C GLY A 197 -18.10 5.35 1.22
N THR A 198 -17.08 5.10 0.40
CA THR A 198 -16.50 6.12 -0.52
C THR A 198 -17.54 6.78 -1.44
N LEU A 199 -18.53 6.03 -1.94
CA LEU A 199 -19.67 6.60 -2.69
C LEU A 199 -20.50 7.55 -1.83
N GLY A 200 -20.73 7.22 -0.56
CA GLY A 200 -21.45 8.07 0.37
C GLY A 200 -20.68 9.36 0.71
N ILE A 201 -19.37 9.26 0.85
CA ILE A 201 -18.50 10.43 1.03
C ILE A 201 -18.56 11.34 -0.20
N ALA A 202 -18.40 10.78 -1.41
CA ALA A 202 -18.50 11.55 -2.66
C ALA A 202 -19.89 12.21 -2.83
N ALA A 203 -20.96 11.49 -2.51
CA ALA A 203 -22.31 12.03 -2.54
C ALA A 203 -22.51 13.19 -1.54
N ALA A 204 -21.92 13.09 -0.34
CA ALA A 204 -21.93 14.17 0.65
C ALA A 204 -21.17 15.41 0.16
N VAL A 205 -19.99 15.22 -0.41
CA VAL A 205 -19.20 16.31 -1.01
C VAL A 205 -20.00 17.00 -2.12
N LYS A 206 -20.48 16.23 -3.09
CA LYS A 206 -21.24 16.77 -4.24
C LYS A 206 -22.54 17.45 -3.81
N GLY A 207 -23.30 16.81 -2.92
CA GLY A 207 -24.61 17.34 -2.48
C GLY A 207 -24.52 18.59 -1.61
N THR A 208 -23.41 18.81 -0.91
CA THR A 208 -23.22 19.95 -0.02
C THR A 208 -22.21 20.98 -0.55
N ALA A 209 -21.52 20.69 -1.64
CA ALA A 209 -20.37 21.45 -2.16
C ALA A 209 -19.25 21.67 -1.11
N ARG A 210 -19.04 20.69 -0.22
CA ARG A 210 -18.09 20.79 0.89
C ARG A 210 -16.93 19.82 0.73
N ILE A 211 -15.92 20.24 0.03
CA ILE A 211 -14.69 19.45 -0.15
C ILE A 211 -13.89 19.26 1.16
N ASP A 212 -14.07 20.15 2.15
CA ASP A 212 -13.46 20.02 3.48
C ASP A 212 -13.85 18.73 4.23
N ILE A 213 -14.88 18.02 3.78
CA ILE A 213 -15.21 16.67 4.25
C ILE A 213 -14.03 15.72 3.97
N ILE A 214 -13.40 15.85 2.79
CA ILE A 214 -12.24 15.04 2.41
C ILE A 214 -11.02 15.39 3.25
N ASP A 215 -10.79 16.68 3.53
CA ASP A 215 -9.68 17.12 4.38
C ASP A 215 -9.78 16.50 5.79
N LYS A 216 -10.99 16.50 6.37
CA LYS A 216 -11.24 15.89 7.68
C LYS A 216 -11.07 14.37 7.66
N PHE A 217 -11.57 13.73 6.62
CA PHE A 217 -11.43 12.29 6.42
C PHE A 217 -9.96 11.90 6.32
N ALA A 218 -9.19 12.60 5.50
CA ALA A 218 -7.77 12.36 5.30
C ALA A 218 -6.94 12.60 6.58
N ASP A 219 -7.21 13.69 7.31
CA ASP A 219 -6.54 13.97 8.60
C ASP A 219 -6.84 12.91 9.65
N THR A 220 -8.08 12.44 9.73
CA THR A 220 -8.48 11.36 10.64
C THR A 220 -7.68 10.09 10.35
N ILE A 221 -7.64 9.64 9.09
CA ILE A 221 -6.86 8.48 8.68
C ILE A 221 -5.39 8.65 9.06
N ARG A 222 -4.78 9.76 8.67
CA ARG A 222 -3.37 10.04 8.93
C ARG A 222 -3.04 9.95 10.42
N ARG A 223 -3.85 10.56 11.28
CA ARG A 223 -3.64 10.57 12.73
C ARG A 223 -3.82 9.21 13.38
N GLU A 224 -4.91 8.51 13.06
CA GLU A 224 -5.22 7.21 13.64
C GLU A 224 -4.22 6.13 13.20
N TRP A 225 -3.88 6.13 11.92
CA TRP A 225 -2.91 5.16 11.39
C TRP A 225 -1.51 5.39 11.95
N ASN A 226 -1.08 6.64 12.08
CA ASN A 226 0.18 6.96 12.74
C ASN A 226 0.21 6.51 14.19
N ALA A 227 -0.88 6.69 14.93
CA ALA A 227 -0.97 6.27 16.33
C ALA A 227 -0.78 4.76 16.50
N CYS A 228 -1.21 3.96 15.54
CA CYS A 228 -1.03 2.51 15.53
C CYS A 228 0.26 2.04 14.82
N GLY A 229 0.99 2.93 14.15
CA GLY A 229 2.19 2.57 13.40
C GLY A 229 1.95 2.10 11.96
N LEU A 230 0.73 2.18 11.43
CA LEU A 230 0.44 1.95 10.01
C LEU A 230 0.97 3.11 9.17
N LYS A 231 1.89 2.83 8.26
CA LYS A 231 2.57 3.86 7.45
C LYS A 231 2.28 3.77 5.96
N LYS A 232 1.48 2.78 5.53
CA LYS A 232 1.12 2.65 4.11
C LYS A 232 -0.32 2.21 3.93
N GLY A 233 -1.04 2.99 3.13
CA GLY A 233 -2.38 2.66 2.65
C GLY A 233 -2.33 1.96 1.31
N TYR A 234 -2.93 0.77 1.22
CA TYR A 234 -3.23 0.08 -0.02
C TYR A 234 -4.58 0.59 -0.54
N MET A 235 -4.66 1.89 -0.79
CA MET A 235 -5.86 2.69 -1.03
C MET A 235 -5.48 4.04 -1.65
N TYR A 236 -6.42 4.77 -2.21
CA TYR A 236 -7.81 4.51 -2.54
C TYR A 236 -7.98 4.16 -4.01
N MET A 237 -9.23 3.74 -4.38
CA MET A 237 -9.58 3.45 -5.76
C MET A 237 -9.84 4.76 -6.52
N ALA A 238 -8.90 5.13 -7.37
CA ALA A 238 -8.99 6.26 -8.31
C ALA A 238 -9.78 5.90 -9.58
N ASP A 239 -10.56 4.84 -9.49
CA ASP A 239 -11.30 4.27 -10.60
C ASP A 239 -12.60 5.05 -10.82
N CYS A 240 -12.77 5.62 -11.99
CA CYS A 240 -14.04 6.19 -12.43
C CYS A 240 -14.95 5.08 -12.97
N VAL A 241 -16.16 4.97 -12.45
CA VAL A 241 -17.12 3.95 -12.85
C VAL A 241 -17.74 4.31 -14.20
N THR A 242 -17.47 3.50 -15.22
CA THR A 242 -18.12 3.62 -16.53
C THR A 242 -19.03 2.44 -16.87
N ASP A 243 -19.03 1.40 -16.03
CA ASP A 243 -20.01 0.31 -16.06
C ASP A 243 -20.59 0.09 -14.65
N PRO A 244 -21.86 0.45 -14.39
CA PRO A 244 -22.46 0.36 -13.06
C PRO A 244 -22.66 -1.07 -12.57
N ARG A 245 -22.52 -2.08 -13.46
CA ARG A 245 -22.59 -3.50 -13.09
C ARG A 245 -21.32 -4.01 -12.42
N TRP A 246 -20.25 -3.22 -12.45
CA TRP A 246 -19.01 -3.61 -11.82
C TRP A 246 -19.17 -3.75 -10.31
N GLN A 247 -18.90 -4.94 -9.78
CA GLN A 247 -19.13 -5.29 -8.37
C GLN A 247 -18.30 -4.45 -7.38
N ARG A 248 -17.26 -3.72 -7.83
CA ARG A 248 -16.42 -2.87 -6.97
C ARG A 248 -16.81 -1.39 -7.02
N THR A 249 -17.92 -1.05 -7.67
CA THR A 249 -18.44 0.32 -7.75
C THR A 249 -18.55 0.98 -6.37
N PHE A 250 -18.95 0.24 -5.34
CA PHE A 250 -19.10 0.75 -3.97
C PHE A 250 -17.79 1.27 -3.34
N GLY A 251 -16.63 0.75 -3.78
CA GLY A 251 -15.29 1.15 -3.29
C GLY A 251 -14.68 2.34 -4.02
N THR A 252 -15.41 2.93 -4.99
CA THR A 252 -14.99 4.09 -5.78
C THR A 252 -15.62 5.37 -5.23
N PHE A 253 -15.17 6.52 -5.74
CA PHE A 253 -15.84 7.82 -5.52
C PHE A 253 -16.88 8.16 -6.60
N GLY A 254 -17.28 7.18 -7.44
CA GLY A 254 -18.37 7.29 -8.38
C GLY A 254 -17.98 7.41 -9.85
N GLU A 255 -18.79 8.14 -10.62
CA GLU A 255 -18.72 8.19 -12.08
C GLU A 255 -18.32 9.57 -12.64
N ASP A 256 -18.16 10.57 -11.76
CA ASP A 256 -17.82 11.93 -12.14
C ASP A 256 -16.28 12.11 -12.05
N PRO A 257 -15.56 12.13 -13.18
CA PRO A 257 -14.10 12.16 -13.19
C PRO A 257 -13.52 13.46 -12.60
N GLU A 258 -14.24 14.58 -12.74
CA GLU A 258 -13.81 15.88 -12.20
C GLU A 258 -13.91 15.89 -10.67
N LEU A 259 -15.02 15.39 -10.13
CA LEU A 259 -15.18 15.22 -8.68
C LEU A 259 -14.15 14.25 -8.11
N ILE A 260 -13.87 13.14 -8.80
CA ILE A 260 -12.88 12.16 -8.33
C ILE A 260 -11.48 12.81 -8.32
N GLU A 261 -11.12 13.56 -9.36
CA GLU A 261 -9.83 14.28 -9.41
C GLU A 261 -9.73 15.28 -8.25
N GLU A 262 -10.77 16.09 -8.01
CA GLU A 262 -10.83 17.05 -6.90
C GLU A 262 -10.71 16.35 -5.54
N ILE A 263 -11.43 15.24 -5.34
CA ILE A 263 -11.31 14.44 -4.11
C ILE A 263 -9.87 13.97 -3.90
N PHE A 264 -9.19 13.46 -4.93
CA PHE A 264 -7.82 12.99 -4.81
C PHE A 264 -6.80 14.14 -4.61
N ASP A 265 -7.08 15.36 -5.10
CA ASP A 265 -6.28 16.55 -4.81
C ASP A 265 -6.28 16.96 -3.34
N HIS A 266 -7.32 16.61 -2.59
CA HIS A 266 -7.41 16.81 -1.15
C HIS A 266 -6.96 15.58 -0.34
N LEU A 267 -7.36 14.40 -0.78
CA LEU A 267 -7.14 13.14 -0.08
C LEU A 267 -5.64 12.80 0.03
N ILE A 268 -4.90 12.92 -1.08
CA ILE A 268 -3.49 12.53 -1.13
C ILE A 268 -2.64 13.41 -0.21
N PRO A 269 -2.63 14.74 -0.33
CA PRO A 269 -1.84 15.58 0.57
C PRO A 269 -2.27 15.49 2.02
N GLY A 270 -3.57 15.30 2.29
CA GLY A 270 -4.08 15.13 3.65
C GLY A 270 -3.56 13.86 4.32
N ILE A 271 -3.55 12.73 3.63
CA ILE A 271 -3.04 11.45 4.15
C ILE A 271 -1.49 11.45 4.20
N GLN A 272 -0.83 11.97 3.17
CA GLN A 272 0.63 12.05 3.11
C GLN A 272 1.22 13.11 4.06
N GLY A 273 0.38 14.01 4.59
CA GLY A 273 0.82 15.12 5.44
C GLY A 273 1.51 16.25 4.68
N GLY A 274 1.43 16.25 3.34
CA GLY A 274 2.00 17.30 2.50
C GLY A 274 1.76 17.08 1.00
N SER A 275 1.85 18.18 0.23
CA SER A 275 1.60 18.17 -1.22
C SER A 275 2.79 17.68 -2.06
N ASN A 276 3.98 17.54 -1.46
CA ASN A 276 5.20 17.16 -2.18
C ASN A 276 5.70 15.75 -1.81
N GLY A 277 4.78 14.84 -1.50
CA GLY A 277 5.09 13.49 -1.08
C GLY A 277 4.87 13.27 0.42
N VAL A 278 5.27 12.10 0.90
CA VAL A 278 5.03 11.65 2.27
C VAL A 278 5.93 12.37 3.26
N THR A 279 5.34 12.93 4.30
CA THR A 279 6.10 13.51 5.44
C THR A 279 6.35 12.45 6.52
N PRO A 280 7.21 12.71 7.51
CA PRO A 280 7.41 11.79 8.66
C PRO A 280 6.12 11.46 9.42
N GLU A 281 5.19 12.40 9.50
CA GLU A 281 3.86 12.27 10.12
C GLU A 281 2.80 11.80 9.12
N GLY A 282 3.18 11.56 7.86
CA GLY A 282 2.30 11.09 6.81
C GLY A 282 2.11 9.58 6.81
N VAL A 283 1.12 9.15 6.04
CA VAL A 283 0.91 7.77 5.62
C VAL A 283 1.04 7.73 4.11
N SER A 284 1.87 6.87 3.59
CA SER A 284 2.01 6.73 2.14
C SER A 284 0.80 6.03 1.52
N MET A 285 0.54 6.29 0.25
CA MET A 285 -0.60 5.73 -0.46
C MET A 285 -0.18 4.92 -1.68
N THR A 286 -0.93 3.86 -1.96
CA THR A 286 -0.93 3.16 -3.24
C THR A 286 -2.23 3.49 -3.97
N VAL A 287 -2.20 4.47 -4.83
CA VAL A 287 -3.35 4.89 -5.64
C VAL A 287 -3.61 3.82 -6.71
N LYS A 288 -4.87 3.38 -6.84
CA LYS A 288 -5.23 2.22 -7.66
C LYS A 288 -6.56 2.41 -8.38
N HIS A 289 -6.76 1.76 -9.52
CA HIS A 289 -5.90 0.82 -10.25
C HIS A 289 -5.58 1.41 -11.63
N PHE A 290 -4.33 1.77 -11.86
CA PHE A 290 -3.93 2.41 -13.12
C PHE A 290 -4.10 1.47 -14.33
N PRO A 291 -4.61 1.95 -15.46
CA PRO A 291 -5.04 3.31 -15.80
C PRO A 291 -6.53 3.58 -15.60
N GLY A 292 -7.20 2.93 -14.66
CA GLY A 292 -8.61 3.03 -14.34
C GLY A 292 -9.35 1.71 -14.52
N GLY A 293 -9.86 1.19 -13.39
CA GLY A 293 -10.51 -0.12 -13.34
C GLY A 293 -11.96 -0.13 -13.81
N GLY A 294 -12.60 1.04 -13.96
CA GLY A 294 -14.03 1.13 -14.26
C GLY A 294 -14.44 0.76 -15.69
N ALA A 295 -13.49 0.70 -16.64
CA ALA A 295 -13.76 0.32 -18.03
C ALA A 295 -13.93 -1.21 -18.18
N ARG A 296 -14.96 -1.75 -17.55
CA ARG A 296 -15.17 -3.21 -17.47
C ARG A 296 -15.96 -3.80 -18.64
N GLU A 297 -15.52 -4.95 -19.13
CA GLU A 297 -16.36 -5.75 -20.02
C GLU A 297 -17.50 -6.38 -19.21
N ASN A 298 -18.74 -5.99 -19.49
CA ASN A 298 -19.96 -6.48 -18.82
C ASN A 298 -19.93 -6.40 -17.29
N GLY A 299 -19.16 -5.49 -16.71
CA GLY A 299 -19.04 -5.31 -15.28
C GLY A 299 -18.21 -6.39 -14.55
N PHE A 300 -17.63 -7.35 -15.24
CA PHE A 300 -16.85 -8.41 -14.61
C PHE A 300 -15.52 -7.94 -14.05
N ASP A 301 -15.19 -8.40 -12.86
CA ASP A 301 -13.95 -8.03 -12.16
C ASP A 301 -12.75 -8.88 -12.64
N PRO A 302 -11.54 -8.29 -12.78
CA PRO A 302 -10.37 -8.97 -13.34
C PRO A 302 -9.72 -9.99 -12.39
N HIS A 303 -10.21 -10.17 -11.17
CA HIS A 303 -9.83 -11.32 -10.34
C HIS A 303 -10.37 -12.64 -10.90
N TYR A 304 -11.30 -12.59 -11.85
CA TYR A 304 -11.88 -13.75 -12.52
C TYR A 304 -11.55 -13.74 -14.01
N ALA A 305 -11.48 -14.95 -14.58
CA ALA A 305 -11.16 -15.13 -16.00
C ALA A 305 -12.10 -14.37 -16.95
N ALA A 306 -13.39 -14.24 -16.60
CA ALA A 306 -14.37 -13.49 -17.38
C ALA A 306 -14.13 -11.97 -17.37
N GLY A 307 -13.40 -11.42 -16.39
CA GLY A 307 -13.19 -9.98 -16.21
C GLY A 307 -11.87 -9.44 -16.74
N GLN A 308 -11.17 -10.15 -17.62
CA GLN A 308 -9.82 -9.79 -18.05
C GLN A 308 -9.71 -8.50 -18.88
N TRP A 309 -10.81 -8.03 -19.49
CA TRP A 309 -10.74 -6.96 -20.47
C TRP A 309 -11.20 -5.60 -19.92
N ASN A 310 -10.38 -4.59 -20.19
CA ASN A 310 -10.81 -3.18 -20.18
C ASN A 310 -11.27 -2.82 -21.59
N ILE A 311 -12.47 -2.21 -21.66
CA ILE A 311 -13.07 -1.76 -22.92
C ILE A 311 -13.34 -0.27 -22.83
N TYR A 312 -12.67 0.50 -23.65
CA TYR A 312 -12.89 1.94 -23.77
C TYR A 312 -13.98 2.18 -24.80
N ALA A 313 -15.22 2.33 -24.33
CA ALA A 313 -16.41 2.29 -25.19
C ALA A 313 -16.55 3.45 -26.18
N THR A 314 -15.92 4.60 -25.88
CA THR A 314 -15.97 5.79 -26.74
C THR A 314 -14.58 6.35 -27.04
N PRO A 315 -14.38 7.05 -28.17
CA PRO A 315 -13.11 7.69 -28.47
C PRO A 315 -12.65 8.63 -27.35
N GLY A 316 -11.40 8.54 -26.93
CA GLY A 316 -10.80 9.37 -25.88
C GLY A 316 -11.29 9.11 -24.46
N SER A 317 -12.10 8.08 -24.23
CA SER A 317 -12.67 7.79 -22.89
C SER A 317 -11.60 7.47 -21.85
N LEU A 318 -10.45 6.92 -22.23
CA LEU A 318 -9.31 6.73 -21.35
C LEU A 318 -8.89 8.05 -20.70
N GLN A 319 -8.62 9.07 -21.49
CA GLN A 319 -8.19 10.39 -21.03
C GLN A 319 -9.29 11.13 -20.27
N LYS A 320 -10.54 11.00 -20.73
CA LYS A 320 -11.66 11.73 -20.18
C LYS A 320 -12.11 11.22 -18.81
N TYR A 321 -12.19 9.92 -18.65
CA TYR A 321 -12.81 9.31 -17.46
C TYR A 321 -11.81 8.62 -16.52
N HIS A 322 -10.77 8.01 -17.04
CA HIS A 322 -9.94 7.09 -16.25
C HIS A 322 -8.62 7.70 -15.77
N ILE A 323 -8.08 8.68 -16.48
CA ILE A 323 -6.80 9.31 -16.11
C ILE A 323 -6.91 10.43 -15.07
N PRO A 324 -8.01 11.22 -14.96
CA PRO A 324 -8.01 12.45 -14.15
C PRO A 324 -7.51 12.27 -12.71
N ALA A 325 -8.01 11.30 -11.97
CA ALA A 325 -7.57 11.08 -10.58
C ALA A 325 -6.09 10.69 -10.45
N PHE A 326 -5.51 10.06 -11.46
CA PHE A 326 -4.06 9.76 -11.47
C PHE A 326 -3.22 11.01 -11.73
N ARG A 327 -3.77 12.06 -12.38
CA ARG A 327 -3.08 13.36 -12.45
C ARG A 327 -2.92 13.98 -11.06
N ALA A 328 -3.91 13.86 -10.19
CA ALA A 328 -3.79 14.27 -8.80
C ALA A 328 -2.67 13.50 -8.08
N ALA A 329 -2.57 12.19 -8.30
CA ALA A 329 -1.48 11.38 -7.73
C ALA A 329 -0.09 11.88 -8.16
N ILE A 330 0.06 12.29 -9.42
CA ILE A 330 1.32 12.84 -9.93
C ILE A 330 1.60 14.22 -9.32
N ARG A 331 0.61 15.12 -9.29
CA ARG A 331 0.74 16.47 -8.72
C ARG A 331 1.23 16.47 -7.28
N HIS A 332 0.78 15.51 -6.49
CA HIS A 332 1.10 15.40 -5.06
C HIS A 332 2.20 14.39 -4.75
N ASN A 333 2.94 13.93 -5.75
CA ASN A 333 4.03 12.96 -5.60
C ASN A 333 3.60 11.75 -4.75
N ALA A 334 2.47 11.11 -5.11
CA ALA A 334 2.05 9.88 -4.47
C ALA A 334 3.17 8.84 -4.55
N GLU A 335 3.44 8.14 -3.44
CA GLU A 335 4.57 7.20 -3.35
C GLU A 335 4.43 6.06 -4.35
N SER A 336 3.22 5.52 -4.51
CA SER A 336 3.01 4.38 -5.39
C SER A 336 1.67 4.41 -6.12
N ILE A 337 1.67 3.80 -7.30
CA ILE A 337 0.48 3.57 -8.13
C ILE A 337 0.46 2.08 -8.47
N MET A 338 -0.68 1.44 -8.24
CA MET A 338 -0.86 0.02 -8.59
C MET A 338 -1.49 -0.10 -9.98
N PRO A 339 -0.81 -0.76 -10.94
CA PRO A 339 -1.42 -1.14 -12.22
C PRO A 339 -2.52 -2.18 -12.02
N TYR A 340 -3.55 -2.14 -12.86
CA TYR A 340 -4.65 -3.09 -12.75
C TYR A 340 -4.31 -4.46 -13.37
N TYR A 341 -5.02 -5.49 -12.96
CA TYR A 341 -4.80 -6.88 -13.42
C TYR A 341 -5.30 -7.16 -14.83
N SER A 342 -6.25 -6.33 -15.30
CA SER A 342 -6.83 -6.46 -16.63
C SER A 342 -5.86 -6.02 -17.74
N LYS A 343 -6.30 -6.24 -18.97
CA LYS A 343 -5.61 -5.86 -20.19
C LYS A 343 -6.57 -5.12 -21.13
N PRO A 344 -6.11 -4.15 -21.92
CA PRO A 344 -6.96 -3.45 -22.85
C PRO A 344 -7.33 -4.34 -24.04
N SER A 345 -8.54 -4.16 -24.58
CA SER A 345 -8.99 -4.81 -25.82
C SER A 345 -8.98 -3.82 -26.97
N ALA A 346 -8.09 -4.01 -27.95
CA ALA A 346 -8.10 -3.22 -29.18
C ALA A 346 -9.33 -3.51 -30.05
N GLU A 347 -9.78 -4.76 -30.08
CA GLU A 347 -10.92 -5.20 -30.91
C GLU A 347 -12.25 -4.58 -30.44
N LYS A 348 -12.44 -4.44 -29.14
CA LYS A 348 -13.71 -4.02 -28.52
C LYS A 348 -13.71 -2.55 -28.08
N SER A 349 -12.55 -1.89 -28.11
CA SER A 349 -12.44 -0.48 -27.70
C SER A 349 -12.52 0.45 -28.90
N ALA A 350 -13.11 1.63 -28.68
CA ALA A 350 -12.97 2.76 -29.60
C ALA A 350 -11.53 3.31 -29.57
N PRO A 351 -11.11 4.07 -30.59
CA PRO A 351 -9.78 4.69 -30.64
C PRO A 351 -9.47 5.52 -29.38
N GLN A 352 -8.28 5.34 -28.84
CA GLN A 352 -7.77 6.13 -27.71
C GLN A 352 -6.50 6.86 -28.15
N GLU A 353 -6.25 8.02 -27.54
CA GLU A 353 -5.11 8.88 -27.84
C GLU A 353 -4.30 9.15 -26.56
N ASP A 354 -3.00 9.36 -26.74
CA ASP A 354 -2.09 9.82 -25.69
C ASP A 354 -2.25 11.33 -25.43
N PHE A 355 -1.47 11.92 -24.53
CA PHE A 355 -1.54 13.36 -24.22
C PHE A 355 -1.07 14.26 -25.35
N ASN A 356 -0.43 13.72 -26.38
CA ASN A 356 0.00 14.45 -27.57
C ASN A 356 -0.97 14.29 -28.77
N GLY A 357 -2.08 13.56 -28.56
CA GLY A 357 -3.05 13.26 -29.60
C GLY A 357 -2.63 12.13 -30.54
N ASN A 358 -1.62 11.34 -30.18
CA ASN A 358 -1.23 10.19 -30.99
C ASN A 358 -2.09 8.96 -30.59
N PRO A 359 -2.45 8.10 -31.53
CA PRO A 359 -3.16 6.88 -31.27
C PRO A 359 -2.39 5.97 -30.28
N ILE A 360 -3.10 5.48 -29.25
CA ILE A 360 -2.56 4.49 -28.32
C ILE A 360 -2.77 3.09 -28.90
N GLU A 361 -1.68 2.32 -29.00
CA GLU A 361 -1.76 0.89 -29.28
C GLU A 361 -2.24 0.13 -28.05
N LEU A 362 -3.46 -0.41 -28.11
CA LEU A 362 -4.06 -1.20 -27.02
C LEU A 362 -3.56 -2.65 -27.06
N GLN A 363 -2.29 -2.86 -26.73
CA GLN A 363 -1.67 -4.18 -26.71
C GLN A 363 -2.31 -5.06 -25.63
N PRO A 364 -2.64 -6.36 -25.90
CA PRO A 364 -3.40 -7.21 -25.00
C PRO A 364 -2.53 -7.81 -23.88
N TYR A 365 -1.72 -6.99 -23.24
CA TYR A 365 -0.93 -7.33 -22.05
C TYR A 365 -1.56 -6.74 -20.80
N GLY A 366 -1.45 -7.45 -19.67
CA GLY A 366 -1.82 -6.92 -18.36
C GLY A 366 -1.14 -5.57 -18.12
N PHE A 367 -1.85 -4.60 -17.53
CA PHE A 367 -1.34 -3.23 -17.44
C PHE A 367 0.03 -3.15 -16.75
N ALA A 368 0.32 -3.98 -15.77
CA ALA A 368 1.63 -4.03 -15.11
C ALA A 368 2.78 -4.43 -16.07
N TYR A 369 2.48 -5.12 -17.15
CA TYR A 369 3.44 -5.59 -18.16
C TYR A 369 3.32 -4.83 -19.48
N ASN A 370 2.45 -3.82 -19.54
CA ASN A 370 2.16 -3.09 -20.77
C ASN A 370 3.07 -1.86 -20.86
N LYS A 371 4.09 -1.97 -21.70
CA LYS A 371 5.09 -0.92 -21.88
C LYS A 371 4.47 0.41 -22.35
N VAL A 372 3.43 0.36 -23.17
CA VAL A 372 2.74 1.57 -23.69
C VAL A 372 2.12 2.34 -22.52
N PHE A 373 1.49 1.63 -21.57
CA PHE A 373 0.85 2.28 -20.43
C PHE A 373 1.84 2.64 -19.31
N ILE A 374 2.79 1.76 -18.99
CA ILE A 374 3.72 2.02 -17.88
C ILE A 374 4.83 2.98 -18.32
N ASP A 375 5.63 2.61 -19.33
CA ASP A 375 6.78 3.43 -19.73
C ASP A 375 6.32 4.66 -20.53
N GLY A 376 5.41 4.47 -21.48
CA GLY A 376 4.96 5.55 -22.37
C GLY A 376 4.07 6.56 -21.65
N LEU A 377 2.95 6.10 -21.10
CA LEU A 377 1.95 6.99 -20.51
C LEU A 377 2.32 7.41 -19.09
N LEU A 378 2.42 6.44 -18.15
CA LEU A 378 2.61 6.75 -16.71
C LEU A 378 3.98 7.38 -16.44
N ARG A 379 5.06 6.76 -16.89
CA ARG A 379 6.43 7.25 -16.64
C ARG A 379 6.80 8.39 -17.57
N GLY A 380 6.56 8.22 -18.88
CA GLY A 380 7.00 9.16 -19.92
C GLY A 380 6.17 10.44 -19.94
N GLN A 381 4.88 10.33 -20.21
CA GLN A 381 4.05 11.54 -20.43
C GLN A 381 3.50 12.13 -19.13
N MET A 382 3.09 11.31 -18.18
CA MET A 382 2.60 11.80 -16.87
C MET A 382 3.74 12.11 -15.89
N GLY A 383 4.94 11.57 -16.10
CA GLY A 383 6.11 11.89 -15.30
C GLY A 383 6.13 11.24 -13.91
N PHE A 384 5.41 10.13 -13.70
CA PHE A 384 5.41 9.42 -12.42
C PHE A 384 6.77 8.84 -12.08
N LYS A 385 7.29 9.16 -10.90
CA LYS A 385 8.62 8.75 -10.42
C LYS A 385 8.58 7.74 -9.27
N GLY A 386 7.40 7.51 -8.70
CA GLY A 386 7.21 6.60 -7.57
C GLY A 386 7.24 5.12 -7.96
N TYR A 387 6.87 4.26 -7.04
CA TYR A 387 6.77 2.82 -7.26
C TYR A 387 5.47 2.47 -8.03
N ALA A 388 5.61 1.61 -9.07
CA ALA A 388 4.49 1.11 -9.88
C ALA A 388 4.64 -0.38 -10.15
#